data_3ae49e83c9f6e5e4e5271640fbb32298
#
_entry.id   3ae49e83c9f6e5e4e5271640fbb32298
#
_cell.length_a   1.000
_cell.length_b   1.000
_cell.length_c   1.000
_cell.angle_alpha   90.00
_cell.angle_beta   90.00
_cell.angle_gamma   90.00
#
_symmetry.space_group_name_H-M   'P 1'
#
loop_
_entity.id
_entity.type
_entity.pdbx_description
1 polymer ?
#
loop_
_entity_poly.entity_id
_entity_poly.type
_entity_poly.pdbx_seq_one_letter_code
_entity_poly.pdbx_strand_id
1 'polypeptide(L)'
;MEKVNDFTIRKQYIREKDYIVWEYEDSFNTMYLYKEYIERGQLQKWNERNFPSTIKQLEVRRKAETVLPASIYDFPDLEYLVISPQLIKKIDWSHFKNLIALQTEKLNWTMKDEILPNLLYLSVLQGSIKFKQKNLPKLKSISCKYNDEVMNELLSYRRLDNIIFYSVNDTNVLDQLSGLEDLNHLKINSGKITSLEGISKIKGVEHLQLATLSHLTDVSELVAMDSLQALWINTCKYISNWDFLLEMKSLKKLSLFGCGKNRPNEKILSALEESGVKVF
;
A
#
# COMPACT_ATOMS: atom_id res chain seq x y z
N MET A 1 -6.04 10.21 21.34
CA MET A 1 -4.63 10.53 21.11
C MET A 1 -3.97 10.87 22.42
N GLU A 2 -2.80 10.36 22.65
CA GLU A 2 -1.99 10.65 23.83
C GLU A 2 -0.93 11.69 23.48
N LYS A 3 -0.73 12.68 24.33
CA LYS A 3 0.34 13.67 24.17
C LYS A 3 1.49 13.33 25.09
N VAL A 4 2.68 13.30 24.55
CA VAL A 4 3.92 13.09 25.29
C VAL A 4 4.94 14.09 24.80
N ASN A 5 5.40 14.98 25.69
CA ASN A 5 6.41 16.00 25.34
C ASN A 5 6.08 16.76 24.05
N ASP A 6 4.88 17.34 23.93
CA ASP A 6 4.39 18.02 22.73
C ASP A 6 4.10 17.16 21.50
N PHE A 7 4.42 15.85 21.52
CA PHE A 7 4.05 14.93 20.47
C PHE A 7 2.64 14.38 20.67
N THR A 8 1.97 14.15 19.57
CA THR A 8 0.69 13.44 19.55
C THR A 8 0.92 12.01 19.09
N ILE A 9 0.72 11.05 19.99
CA ILE A 9 0.91 9.64 19.70
C ILE A 9 -0.44 9.00 19.39
N ARG A 10 -0.53 8.30 18.28
CA ARG A 10 -1.68 7.48 17.93
C ARG A 10 -1.40 6.04 18.35
N LYS A 11 -2.21 5.52 19.25
CA LYS A 11 -2.02 4.17 19.82
C LYS A 11 -2.43 3.06 18.87
N GLN A 12 -3.29 3.36 17.91
CA GLN A 12 -3.85 2.32 17.04
C GLN A 12 -3.69 2.73 15.59
N TYR A 13 -2.83 2.04 14.90
CA TYR A 13 -2.42 2.36 13.55
C TYR A 13 -2.43 1.16 12.61
N ILE A 14 -2.14 -0.04 13.13
CA ILE A 14 -2.25 -1.29 12.39
C ILE A 14 -2.95 -2.31 13.27
N ARG A 15 -4.07 -2.82 12.79
CA ARG A 15 -4.75 -4.00 13.33
C ARG A 15 -4.66 -5.08 12.28
N GLU A 16 -4.64 -6.34 12.68
CA GLU A 16 -4.50 -7.46 11.75
C GLU A 16 -5.50 -7.47 10.60
N LYS A 17 -6.67 -6.85 10.81
CA LYS A 17 -7.71 -6.74 9.80
C LYS A 17 -7.73 -5.41 9.04
N ASP A 18 -6.89 -4.45 9.39
CA ASP A 18 -7.00 -3.06 8.94
C ASP A 18 -5.81 -2.57 8.12
N TYR A 19 -4.83 -3.40 7.84
CA TYR A 19 -3.64 -2.99 7.10
C TYR A 19 -3.97 -2.47 5.68
N ILE A 20 -5.13 -2.81 5.15
CA ILE A 20 -5.62 -2.35 3.87
C ILE A 20 -6.33 -1.01 4.00
N VAL A 21 -7.03 -0.82 5.10
CA VAL A 21 -7.75 0.41 5.41
C VAL A 21 -6.80 1.61 5.38
N TRP A 22 -5.57 1.46 5.85
CA TRP A 22 -4.61 2.54 5.81
C TRP A 22 -4.21 2.97 4.39
N GLU A 23 -4.42 2.13 3.38
CA GLU A 23 -4.25 2.48 1.98
C GLU A 23 -5.49 3.10 1.34
N TYR A 24 -6.67 2.79 1.83
CA TYR A 24 -7.93 3.14 1.18
C TYR A 24 -8.77 4.17 1.90
N GLU A 25 -8.81 4.17 3.21
CA GLU A 25 -9.71 5.01 3.97
C GLU A 25 -9.00 6.15 4.71
N ASP A 26 -8.02 5.83 5.51
CA ASP A 26 -7.44 6.80 6.46
C ASP A 26 -5.95 6.65 6.66
N SER A 27 -5.33 6.01 5.70
CA SER A 27 -3.96 5.56 5.76
C SER A 27 -2.96 6.63 6.15
N PHE A 28 -3.16 7.84 5.66
CA PHE A 28 -2.24 8.93 5.95
C PHE A 28 -2.47 9.57 7.31
N ASN A 29 -3.69 9.49 7.83
CA ASN A 29 -4.03 10.13 9.10
C ASN A 29 -3.65 9.30 10.31
N THR A 30 -3.56 7.99 10.16
CA THR A 30 -3.23 7.08 11.26
C THR A 30 -1.74 6.95 11.52
N MET A 31 -0.88 7.39 10.59
CA MET A 31 0.55 7.16 10.63
C MET A 31 1.39 8.28 11.22
N TYR A 32 0.77 9.40 11.57
CA TYR A 32 1.49 10.54 12.10
C TYR A 32 1.64 10.46 13.61
N LEU A 33 2.88 10.47 14.06
CA LEU A 33 3.18 10.61 15.48
C LEU A 33 3.14 12.05 15.93
N TYR A 34 3.74 12.95 15.16
CA TYR A 34 3.84 14.35 15.56
C TYR A 34 4.38 15.20 14.43
N LYS A 35 3.52 15.84 13.72
CA LYS A 35 3.91 16.73 12.63
C LYS A 35 4.71 17.93 13.12
N GLU A 36 4.36 18.45 14.28
CA GLU A 36 4.94 19.68 14.83
C GLU A 36 6.42 19.59 15.09
N TYR A 37 6.93 18.36 15.30
CA TYR A 37 8.34 18.15 15.64
C TYR A 37 9.24 17.89 14.45
N ILE A 38 8.66 17.45 13.37
CA ILE A 38 9.43 17.10 12.19
C ILE A 38 9.42 18.25 11.19
N GLU A 39 9.14 19.45 11.65
CA GLU A 39 9.31 20.63 10.82
C GLU A 39 10.76 21.08 10.80
N ARG A 40 11.12 21.85 9.77
CA ARG A 40 12.49 22.23 9.34
C ARG A 40 13.53 22.41 10.45
N GLY A 41 14.61 21.60 10.47
CA GLY A 41 15.75 21.68 11.39
C GLY A 41 15.54 21.07 12.77
N GLN A 42 14.37 20.50 13.04
CA GLN A 42 14.06 20.02 14.40
C GLN A 42 14.47 18.58 14.67
N LEU A 43 14.79 17.79 13.64
CA LEU A 43 15.30 16.43 13.86
C LEU A 43 16.62 16.45 14.70
N GLN A 44 17.44 17.45 14.52
CA GLN A 44 18.64 17.63 15.37
C GLN A 44 18.28 17.87 16.84
N LYS A 45 17.17 18.52 17.12
CA LYS A 45 16.67 18.73 18.48
C LYS A 45 16.04 17.49 19.08
N TRP A 46 15.77 16.48 18.29
CA TRP A 46 15.23 15.22 18.80
C TRP A 46 16.17 14.58 19.83
N ASN A 47 17.46 14.56 19.61
CA ASN A 47 18.44 14.00 20.54
C ASN A 47 18.45 14.70 21.93
N GLU A 48 17.89 15.90 22.01
CA GLU A 48 17.79 16.66 23.24
C GLU A 48 16.51 16.37 24.03
N ARG A 49 15.63 15.47 23.50
CA ARG A 49 14.32 15.21 24.08
C ARG A 49 14.27 13.86 24.76
N ASN A 50 13.51 13.82 25.84
CA ASN A 50 13.26 12.60 26.58
C ASN A 50 11.96 11.95 26.04
N PHE A 51 12.09 10.91 25.23
CA PHE A 51 10.97 10.14 24.72
C PHE A 51 10.70 8.93 25.61
N PRO A 52 9.43 8.56 25.86
CA PRO A 52 9.13 7.31 26.52
C PRO A 52 9.55 6.13 25.63
N SER A 53 10.21 5.14 26.21
CA SER A 53 10.60 3.90 25.52
C SER A 53 9.41 3.08 25.01
N THR A 54 8.21 3.38 25.49
CA THR A 54 6.95 2.73 25.11
C THR A 54 6.37 3.20 23.77
N ILE A 55 7.07 4.08 23.03
CA ILE A 55 6.64 4.49 21.70
C ILE A 55 6.70 3.28 20.76
N LYS A 56 5.56 2.96 20.16
CA LYS A 56 5.40 1.87 19.19
C LYS A 56 5.31 2.36 17.75
N GLN A 57 5.02 3.61 17.53
CA GLN A 57 4.89 4.21 16.21
C GLN A 57 5.69 5.50 16.12
N LEU A 58 6.51 5.61 15.07
CA LEU A 58 7.37 6.76 14.84
C LEU A 58 7.29 7.17 13.37
N GLU A 59 7.14 8.47 13.13
CA GLU A 59 7.25 9.05 11.81
C GLU A 59 8.39 10.06 11.74
N VAL A 60 9.34 9.82 10.84
CA VAL A 60 10.49 10.69 10.56
C VAL A 60 10.47 11.07 9.09
N ARG A 61 9.59 11.99 8.72
CA ARG A 61 9.46 12.48 7.33
C ARG A 61 10.09 13.83 7.16
N ARG A 62 11.31 13.83 6.56
CA ARG A 62 11.90 15.09 6.15
C ARG A 62 12.80 14.96 4.95
N LYS A 63 12.52 15.80 3.95
CA LYS A 63 13.31 15.85 2.72
C LYS A 63 14.72 16.42 2.93
N ALA A 64 14.90 17.27 3.93
CA ALA A 64 16.15 17.98 4.17
C ALA A 64 17.08 17.30 5.19
N GLU A 65 16.59 16.30 5.93
CA GLU A 65 17.39 15.68 6.98
C GLU A 65 18.31 14.61 6.41
N THR A 66 19.56 14.77 6.68
CA THR A 66 20.62 13.84 6.26
C THR A 66 21.28 13.11 7.43
N VAL A 67 20.95 13.50 8.66
CA VAL A 67 21.49 12.92 9.89
C VAL A 67 20.41 12.12 10.59
N LEU A 68 20.68 10.83 10.82
CA LEU A 68 19.83 9.98 11.62
C LEU A 68 20.13 10.22 13.10
N PRO A 69 19.16 10.62 13.93
CA PRO A 69 19.41 10.80 15.36
C PRO A 69 19.67 9.45 16.03
N ALA A 70 20.72 9.37 16.87
CA ALA A 70 21.08 8.14 17.57
C ALA A 70 19.94 7.65 18.46
N SER A 71 19.15 8.56 19.01
CA SER A 71 17.97 8.24 19.85
C SER A 71 16.86 7.47 19.11
N ILE A 72 16.93 7.27 17.80
CA ILE A 72 16.00 6.38 17.10
C ILE A 72 16.10 4.94 17.61
N TYR A 73 17.25 4.56 18.16
CA TYR A 73 17.49 3.22 18.70
C TYR A 73 17.01 3.05 20.15
N ASP A 74 16.53 4.12 20.78
CA ASP A 74 16.01 4.10 22.15
C ASP A 74 14.56 3.58 22.22
N PHE A 75 14.00 3.14 21.08
CA PHE A 75 12.64 2.62 20.97
C PHE A 75 12.63 1.10 20.68
N PRO A 76 12.90 0.25 21.67
CA PRO A 76 13.00 -1.20 21.47
C PRO A 76 11.67 -1.86 21.07
N ASP A 77 10.55 -1.23 21.43
CA ASP A 77 9.20 -1.72 21.16
C ASP A 77 8.57 -1.09 19.90
N LEU A 78 9.39 -0.47 19.05
CA LEU A 78 8.88 0.15 17.83
C LEU A 78 8.31 -0.91 16.89
N GLU A 79 7.02 -0.78 16.59
CA GLU A 79 6.27 -1.67 15.71
C GLU A 79 6.03 -1.05 14.34
N TYR A 80 5.95 0.28 14.26
CA TYR A 80 5.67 1.00 13.03
C TYR A 80 6.59 2.20 12.83
N LEU A 81 7.29 2.22 11.69
CA LEU A 81 8.20 3.28 11.31
C LEU A 81 7.84 3.85 9.94
N VAL A 82 7.63 5.17 9.89
CA VAL A 82 7.64 5.94 8.66
C VAL A 82 8.91 6.76 8.61
N ILE A 83 9.70 6.60 7.55
CA ILE A 83 11.01 7.24 7.50
C ILE A 83 11.33 7.82 6.12
N SER A 84 12.00 8.96 6.13
CA SER A 84 12.48 9.60 4.91
C SER A 84 13.49 8.73 4.16
N PRO A 85 13.46 8.71 2.82
CA PRO A 85 14.33 7.87 2.01
C PRO A 85 15.83 8.14 2.22
N GLN A 86 16.21 9.37 2.59
CA GLN A 86 17.59 9.75 2.85
C GLN A 86 18.17 9.08 4.10
N LEU A 87 17.31 8.72 5.03
CA LEU A 87 17.70 8.14 6.33
C LEU A 87 17.69 6.61 6.30
N ILE A 88 16.86 5.99 5.48
CA ILE A 88 16.64 4.53 5.49
C ILE A 88 17.92 3.71 5.33
N LYS A 89 18.87 4.21 4.52
CA LYS A 89 20.16 3.54 4.28
C LYS A 89 21.18 3.71 5.41
N LYS A 90 20.85 4.54 6.41
CA LYS A 90 21.72 4.85 7.56
C LYS A 90 21.29 4.10 8.82
N ILE A 91 20.16 3.39 8.75
CA ILE A 91 19.62 2.64 9.87
C ILE A 91 20.39 1.34 10.03
N ASP A 92 20.76 1.05 11.27
CA ASP A 92 21.10 -0.29 11.70
C ASP A 92 19.81 -1.03 12.05
N TRP A 93 19.34 -1.86 11.11
CA TRP A 93 18.07 -2.58 11.23
C TRP A 93 18.08 -3.65 12.32
N SER A 94 19.23 -4.04 12.84
CA SER A 94 19.34 -5.04 13.92
C SER A 94 18.65 -4.61 15.21
N HIS A 95 18.44 -3.29 15.40
CA HIS A 95 17.75 -2.73 16.56
C HIS A 95 16.22 -2.82 16.47
N PHE A 96 15.66 -3.06 15.28
CA PHE A 96 14.20 -3.01 15.05
C PHE A 96 13.57 -4.40 14.90
N LYS A 97 13.84 -5.28 15.85
CA LYS A 97 13.36 -6.67 15.83
C LYS A 97 11.83 -6.80 15.94
N ASN A 98 11.18 -5.82 16.57
CA ASN A 98 9.72 -5.80 16.75
C ASN A 98 8.97 -5.07 15.64
N LEU A 99 9.68 -4.55 14.63
CA LEU A 99 9.05 -3.79 13.56
C LEU A 99 8.10 -4.65 12.74
N ILE A 100 6.83 -4.25 12.71
CA ILE A 100 5.75 -4.90 11.97
C ILE A 100 5.48 -4.19 10.65
N ALA A 101 5.59 -2.86 10.62
CA ALA A 101 5.33 -2.06 9.44
C ALA A 101 6.40 -1.00 9.21
N LEU A 102 6.81 -0.89 7.95
CA LEU A 102 7.77 0.11 7.49
C LEU A 102 7.21 0.84 6.26
N GLN A 103 7.24 2.16 6.32
CA GLN A 103 6.92 2.99 5.17
C GLN A 103 8.03 3.99 4.85
N THR A 104 8.32 4.12 3.57
CA THR A 104 9.15 5.16 2.98
C THR A 104 8.59 5.59 1.63
N GLU A 105 9.20 6.56 0.98
CA GLU A 105 8.76 7.04 -0.34
C GLU A 105 9.92 7.28 -1.29
N LYS A 106 9.65 7.21 -2.60
CA LYS A 106 10.56 7.64 -3.69
C LYS A 106 12.01 7.13 -3.57
N LEU A 107 12.19 5.94 -3.02
CA LEU A 107 13.47 5.31 -2.78
C LEU A 107 13.68 4.14 -3.73
N ASN A 108 14.90 4.01 -4.26
CA ASN A 108 15.38 2.76 -4.83
C ASN A 108 16.24 2.08 -3.77
N TRP A 109 15.71 1.01 -3.18
CA TRP A 109 16.34 0.31 -2.06
C TRP A 109 16.65 -1.13 -2.45
N THR A 110 17.92 -1.51 -2.28
CA THR A 110 18.36 -2.89 -2.41
C THR A 110 18.79 -3.39 -1.03
N MET A 111 18.01 -4.31 -0.47
CA MET A 111 18.36 -5.01 0.76
C MET A 111 19.42 -6.05 0.44
N LYS A 112 20.50 -6.06 1.22
CA LYS A 112 21.60 -7.05 1.10
C LYS A 112 21.53 -8.02 2.27
N ASP A 113 22.02 -7.57 3.40
CA ASP A 113 22.13 -8.36 4.62
C ASP A 113 21.14 -7.93 5.71
N GLU A 114 20.38 -6.86 5.43
CA GLU A 114 19.35 -6.40 6.33
C GLU A 114 18.24 -7.45 6.45
N ILE A 115 17.85 -7.77 7.68
CA ILE A 115 16.77 -8.71 7.99
C ILE A 115 15.78 -8.02 8.93
N LEU A 116 14.53 -7.99 8.50
CA LEU A 116 13.39 -7.52 9.29
C LEU A 116 12.47 -8.71 9.59
N PRO A 117 12.76 -9.48 10.64
CA PRO A 117 12.22 -10.82 10.83
C PRO A 117 10.72 -10.84 11.14
N ASN A 118 10.18 -9.73 11.60
CA ASN A 118 8.77 -9.60 11.97
C ASN A 118 7.99 -8.64 11.09
N LEU A 119 8.62 -8.10 10.03
CA LEU A 119 7.94 -7.17 9.14
C LEU A 119 6.84 -7.88 8.35
N LEU A 120 5.61 -7.40 8.51
CA LEU A 120 4.43 -7.85 7.78
C LEU A 120 4.06 -6.90 6.65
N TYR A 121 4.29 -5.60 6.83
CA TYR A 121 3.83 -4.55 5.93
C TYR A 121 4.98 -3.65 5.50
N LEU A 122 5.29 -3.65 4.20
CA LEU A 122 6.31 -2.81 3.60
C LEU A 122 5.70 -1.89 2.55
N SER A 123 5.87 -0.58 2.72
CA SER A 123 5.46 0.41 1.74
C SER A 123 6.62 1.28 1.29
N VAL A 124 6.96 1.20 0.00
CA VAL A 124 7.93 2.06 -0.67
C VAL A 124 7.19 2.89 -1.71
N LEU A 125 6.47 3.92 -1.25
CA LEU A 125 5.58 4.71 -2.10
C LEU A 125 6.32 5.31 -3.28
N GLN A 126 5.88 5.00 -4.51
CA GLN A 126 6.50 5.46 -5.76
C GLN A 126 7.99 5.12 -5.91
N GLY A 127 8.51 4.21 -5.10
CA GLY A 127 9.88 3.72 -5.13
C GLY A 127 9.96 2.25 -5.51
N SER A 128 11.17 1.79 -5.81
CA SER A 128 11.45 0.37 -6.07
C SER A 128 12.24 -0.26 -4.92
N ILE A 129 12.05 -1.55 -4.74
CA ILE A 129 12.82 -2.33 -3.78
C ILE A 129 13.32 -3.60 -4.44
N LYS A 130 14.51 -4.04 -4.05
CA LYS A 130 15.06 -5.37 -4.33
C LYS A 130 15.37 -6.03 -3.01
N PHE A 131 14.92 -7.24 -2.81
CA PHE A 131 15.11 -8.03 -1.60
C PHE A 131 15.04 -9.52 -1.92
N LYS A 132 15.38 -10.34 -0.95
CA LYS A 132 15.17 -11.78 -0.96
C LYS A 132 14.22 -12.17 0.16
N GLN A 133 13.53 -13.29 0.05
CA GLN A 133 12.60 -13.76 1.09
C GLN A 133 13.25 -13.78 2.49
N LYS A 134 14.54 -14.13 2.57
CA LYS A 134 15.29 -14.09 3.84
C LYS A 134 15.33 -12.74 4.53
N ASN A 135 15.25 -11.64 3.76
CA ASN A 135 15.25 -10.29 4.31
C ASN A 135 13.93 -9.95 5.02
N LEU A 136 12.81 -10.47 4.49
CA LEU A 136 11.44 -10.16 4.90
C LEU A 136 10.61 -11.46 5.07
N PRO A 137 10.98 -12.38 5.94
CA PRO A 137 10.44 -13.75 5.93
C PRO A 137 8.94 -13.87 6.24
N LYS A 138 8.34 -12.83 6.83
CA LYS A 138 6.94 -12.82 7.23
C LYS A 138 6.07 -11.84 6.45
N LEU A 139 6.58 -11.31 5.33
CA LEU A 139 5.87 -10.30 4.56
C LEU A 139 4.48 -10.79 4.14
N LYS A 140 3.46 -9.97 4.40
CA LYS A 140 2.06 -10.18 4.02
C LYS A 140 1.55 -9.12 3.07
N SER A 141 2.12 -7.92 3.11
CA SER A 141 1.67 -6.79 2.31
C SER A 141 2.84 -5.99 1.78
N ILE A 142 2.79 -5.66 0.50
CA ILE A 142 3.81 -4.81 -0.13
C ILE A 142 3.17 -3.72 -0.99
N SER A 143 3.77 -2.54 -0.91
CA SER A 143 3.45 -1.40 -1.78
C SER A 143 4.75 -0.85 -2.37
N CYS A 144 4.94 -0.99 -3.70
CA CYS A 144 6.15 -0.53 -4.37
C CYS A 144 5.93 -0.33 -5.87
N LYS A 145 6.92 0.25 -6.55
CA LYS A 145 6.94 0.27 -8.00
C LYS A 145 7.13 -1.16 -8.53
N TYR A 146 6.29 -1.55 -9.49
CA TYR A 146 6.43 -2.84 -10.15
C TYR A 146 7.78 -2.99 -10.84
N ASN A 147 8.38 -4.15 -10.70
CA ASN A 147 9.47 -4.67 -11.52
C ASN A 147 9.51 -6.20 -11.41
N ASP A 148 10.07 -6.87 -12.41
CA ASP A 148 10.10 -8.34 -12.50
C ASP A 148 10.89 -9.00 -11.35
N GLU A 149 11.95 -8.35 -10.86
CA GLU A 149 12.74 -8.91 -9.75
C GLU A 149 11.92 -9.01 -8.46
N VAL A 150 11.13 -7.96 -8.17
CA VAL A 150 10.21 -7.99 -7.03
C VAL A 150 9.15 -9.05 -7.25
N MET A 151 8.54 -9.09 -8.42
CA MET A 151 7.49 -10.06 -8.71
C MET A 151 7.97 -11.50 -8.53
N ASN A 152 9.14 -11.85 -9.09
CA ASN A 152 9.72 -13.18 -8.94
C ASN A 152 9.96 -13.55 -7.47
N GLU A 153 10.35 -12.58 -6.63
CA GLU A 153 10.56 -12.83 -5.21
C GLU A 153 9.22 -13.01 -4.47
N LEU A 154 8.20 -12.22 -4.83
CA LEU A 154 6.88 -12.30 -4.21
C LEU A 154 6.19 -13.66 -4.43
N LEU A 155 6.43 -14.31 -5.56
CA LEU A 155 5.91 -15.67 -5.84
C LEU A 155 6.41 -16.73 -4.85
N SER A 156 7.47 -16.45 -4.09
CA SER A 156 7.96 -17.34 -3.04
C SER A 156 7.16 -17.26 -1.72
N TYR A 157 6.28 -16.24 -1.57
CA TYR A 157 5.52 -16.03 -0.35
C TYR A 157 4.17 -16.73 -0.40
N ARG A 158 3.91 -17.61 0.58
CA ARG A 158 2.64 -18.36 0.68
C ARG A 158 1.49 -17.56 1.30
N ARG A 159 1.79 -16.45 2.00
CA ARG A 159 0.80 -15.68 2.77
C ARG A 159 0.80 -14.20 2.41
N LEU A 160 1.13 -13.90 1.17
CA LEU A 160 1.04 -12.55 0.65
C LEU A 160 -0.40 -12.28 0.22
N ASP A 161 -1.07 -11.40 0.93
CA ASP A 161 -2.50 -11.14 0.77
C ASP A 161 -2.83 -9.75 0.23
N ASN A 162 -1.86 -8.82 0.24
CA ASN A 162 -2.06 -7.47 -0.28
C ASN A 162 -0.87 -6.99 -1.12
N ILE A 163 -1.17 -6.54 -2.33
CA ILE A 163 -0.18 -5.95 -3.24
C ILE A 163 -0.69 -4.61 -3.77
N ILE A 164 0.19 -3.61 -3.71
CA ILE A 164 0.00 -2.31 -4.33
C ILE A 164 1.16 -2.04 -5.26
N PHE A 165 0.91 -2.11 -6.55
CA PHE A 165 1.90 -1.78 -7.56
C PHE A 165 1.70 -0.40 -8.15
N TYR A 166 2.81 0.35 -8.24
CA TYR A 166 2.91 1.61 -8.97
C TYR A 166 3.59 1.39 -10.32
N SER A 167 3.17 2.18 -11.31
CA SER A 167 3.81 2.24 -12.64
C SER A 167 3.79 0.92 -13.40
N VAL A 168 2.66 0.25 -13.42
CA VAL A 168 2.45 -0.99 -14.17
C VAL A 168 2.26 -0.65 -15.66
N ASN A 169 3.17 -1.11 -16.51
CA ASN A 169 3.16 -0.78 -17.95
C ASN A 169 2.91 -1.99 -18.85
N ASP A 170 2.86 -3.19 -18.29
CA ASP A 170 2.67 -4.45 -19.01
C ASP A 170 1.61 -5.30 -18.29
N THR A 171 0.69 -5.89 -19.04
CA THR A 171 -0.36 -6.78 -18.52
C THR A 171 0.17 -8.13 -18.06
N ASN A 172 1.36 -8.55 -18.50
CA ASN A 172 1.98 -9.80 -18.03
C ASN A 172 2.08 -9.93 -16.50
N VAL A 173 2.09 -8.80 -15.79
CA VAL A 173 2.04 -8.79 -14.33
C VAL A 173 0.79 -9.47 -13.79
N LEU A 174 -0.35 -9.35 -14.48
CA LEU A 174 -1.62 -9.94 -14.05
C LEU A 174 -1.57 -11.46 -14.13
N ASP A 175 -0.97 -11.99 -15.19
CA ASP A 175 -0.74 -13.43 -15.33
C ASP A 175 0.19 -13.96 -14.23
N GLN A 176 1.26 -13.25 -13.91
CA GLN A 176 2.20 -13.64 -12.84
C GLN A 176 1.53 -13.63 -11.47
N LEU A 177 0.67 -12.64 -11.19
CA LEU A 177 -0.07 -12.55 -9.92
C LEU A 177 -1.01 -13.73 -9.70
N SER A 178 -1.43 -14.44 -10.75
CA SER A 178 -2.26 -15.65 -10.62
C SER A 178 -1.60 -16.77 -9.82
N GLY A 179 -0.27 -16.75 -9.65
CA GLY A 179 0.48 -17.67 -8.81
C GLY A 179 0.39 -17.38 -7.29
N LEU A 180 -0.27 -16.29 -6.89
CA LEU A 180 -0.43 -15.90 -5.49
C LEU A 180 -1.84 -16.29 -4.99
N GLU A 181 -1.96 -17.48 -4.42
CA GLU A 181 -3.24 -18.07 -4.02
C GLU A 181 -3.95 -17.27 -2.90
N ASP A 182 -3.19 -16.68 -1.97
CA ASP A 182 -3.71 -15.93 -0.83
C ASP A 182 -3.96 -14.44 -1.14
N LEU A 183 -3.72 -13.99 -2.37
CA LEU A 183 -3.88 -12.58 -2.74
C LEU A 183 -5.35 -12.18 -2.70
N ASN A 184 -5.72 -11.38 -1.69
CA ASN A 184 -7.08 -10.91 -1.48
C ASN A 184 -7.29 -9.46 -1.92
N HIS A 185 -6.23 -8.64 -1.84
CA HIS A 185 -6.30 -7.22 -2.15
C HIS A 185 -5.24 -6.85 -3.19
N LEU A 186 -5.70 -6.28 -4.28
CA LEU A 186 -4.84 -5.80 -5.37
C LEU A 186 -5.13 -4.34 -5.67
N LYS A 187 -4.08 -3.51 -5.70
CA LYS A 187 -4.13 -2.15 -6.20
C LYS A 187 -3.12 -1.96 -7.31
N ILE A 188 -3.58 -1.46 -8.43
CA ILE A 188 -2.75 -1.01 -9.54
C ILE A 188 -2.87 0.51 -9.62
N ASN A 189 -1.78 1.20 -9.29
CA ASN A 189 -1.75 2.64 -9.25
C ASN A 189 -0.75 3.20 -10.26
N SER A 190 -1.25 3.90 -11.25
CA SER A 190 -0.52 4.43 -12.40
C SER A 190 0.05 3.36 -13.32
N GLY A 191 0.27 3.75 -14.56
CA GLY A 191 0.82 2.86 -15.58
C GLY A 191 0.21 3.12 -16.95
N LYS A 192 0.67 2.32 -17.92
CA LYS A 192 0.28 2.46 -19.33
C LYS A 192 -0.50 1.26 -19.87
N ILE A 193 -0.96 0.36 -18.98
CA ILE A 193 -1.80 -0.76 -19.41
C ILE A 193 -3.08 -0.25 -20.06
N THR A 194 -3.49 -0.91 -21.11
CA THR A 194 -4.70 -0.58 -21.88
C THR A 194 -5.84 -1.54 -21.61
N SER A 195 -5.54 -2.72 -21.09
CA SER A 195 -6.51 -3.77 -20.72
C SER A 195 -6.16 -4.38 -19.38
N LEU A 196 -7.09 -5.16 -18.85
CA LEU A 196 -6.89 -6.01 -17.66
C LEU A 196 -6.77 -7.49 -18.04
N GLU A 197 -6.26 -7.79 -19.25
CA GLU A 197 -6.05 -9.15 -19.70
C GLU A 197 -5.23 -9.96 -18.70
N GLY A 198 -5.73 -11.14 -18.31
CA GLY A 198 -5.13 -12.01 -17.32
C GLY A 198 -5.63 -11.81 -15.88
N ILE A 199 -6.33 -10.72 -15.56
CA ILE A 199 -6.80 -10.44 -14.19
C ILE A 199 -7.79 -11.50 -13.68
N SER A 200 -8.58 -12.07 -14.57
CA SER A 200 -9.55 -13.14 -14.26
C SER A 200 -8.91 -14.42 -13.75
N LYS A 201 -7.60 -14.61 -13.95
CA LYS A 201 -6.83 -15.75 -13.43
C LYS A 201 -6.51 -15.61 -11.95
N ILE A 202 -6.59 -14.41 -11.38
CA ILE A 202 -6.31 -14.14 -9.98
C ILE A 202 -7.55 -14.43 -9.14
N LYS A 203 -7.67 -15.64 -8.61
CA LYS A 203 -8.92 -16.16 -8.05
C LYS A 203 -9.30 -15.63 -6.66
N GLY A 204 -8.33 -15.25 -5.83
CA GLY A 204 -8.55 -14.86 -4.44
C GLY A 204 -8.94 -13.39 -4.23
N VAL A 205 -8.83 -12.53 -5.25
CA VAL A 205 -9.01 -11.09 -5.07
C VAL A 205 -10.46 -10.71 -4.82
N GLU A 206 -10.72 -10.28 -3.59
CA GLU A 206 -12.01 -9.72 -3.17
C GLU A 206 -12.07 -8.20 -3.30
N HIS A 207 -10.92 -7.54 -3.24
CA HIS A 207 -10.80 -6.09 -3.27
C HIS A 207 -9.83 -5.66 -4.37
N LEU A 208 -10.34 -4.94 -5.36
CA LEU A 208 -9.54 -4.40 -6.46
C LEU A 208 -9.62 -2.88 -6.50
N GLN A 209 -8.47 -2.23 -6.59
CA GLN A 209 -8.39 -0.80 -6.85
C GLN A 209 -7.57 -0.52 -8.10
N LEU A 210 -8.18 0.19 -9.04
CA LEU A 210 -7.57 0.71 -10.26
C LEU A 210 -7.46 2.22 -10.13
N ALA A 211 -6.25 2.76 -10.14
CA ALA A 211 -6.06 4.18 -9.88
C ALA A 211 -5.10 4.81 -10.90
N THR A 212 -5.48 5.95 -11.45
CA THR A 212 -4.62 6.77 -12.32
C THR A 212 -4.08 6.02 -13.55
N LEU A 213 -4.89 5.12 -14.10
CA LEU A 213 -4.57 4.34 -15.30
C LEU A 213 -5.09 5.08 -16.53
N SER A 214 -4.26 6.00 -17.03
CA SER A 214 -4.64 6.95 -18.07
C SER A 214 -4.78 6.35 -19.48
N HIS A 215 -4.51 5.07 -19.67
CA HIS A 215 -4.64 4.37 -20.96
C HIS A 215 -5.61 3.19 -20.88
N LEU A 216 -6.10 2.87 -19.68
CA LEU A 216 -6.99 1.73 -19.48
C LEU A 216 -8.34 1.99 -20.14
N THR A 217 -8.69 1.14 -21.09
CA THR A 217 -9.94 1.18 -21.85
C THR A 217 -10.75 -0.10 -21.68
N ASP A 218 -10.07 -1.25 -21.66
CA ASP A 218 -10.70 -2.57 -21.58
C ASP A 218 -10.59 -3.14 -20.15
N VAL A 219 -11.76 -3.35 -19.56
CA VAL A 219 -11.94 -3.93 -18.23
C VAL A 219 -12.89 -5.13 -18.25
N SER A 220 -13.14 -5.68 -19.42
CA SER A 220 -14.15 -6.73 -19.66
C SER A 220 -13.90 -8.01 -18.82
N GLU A 221 -12.63 -8.36 -18.58
CA GLU A 221 -12.29 -9.53 -17.79
C GLU A 221 -12.70 -9.44 -16.29
N LEU A 222 -13.07 -8.25 -15.81
CA LEU A 222 -13.57 -8.11 -14.43
C LEU A 222 -14.84 -8.93 -14.18
N VAL A 223 -15.64 -9.19 -15.21
CA VAL A 223 -16.85 -10.04 -15.12
C VAL A 223 -16.53 -11.44 -14.62
N ALA A 224 -15.37 -11.97 -14.99
CA ALA A 224 -14.93 -13.33 -14.65
C ALA A 224 -14.22 -13.41 -13.28
N MET A 225 -14.17 -12.33 -12.53
CA MET A 225 -13.62 -12.30 -11.16
C MET A 225 -14.73 -12.65 -10.14
N ASP A 226 -15.05 -13.93 -10.00
CA ASP A 226 -16.17 -14.40 -9.14
C ASP A 226 -16.00 -14.03 -7.65
N SER A 227 -14.79 -13.79 -7.19
CA SER A 227 -14.51 -13.41 -5.80
C SER A 227 -14.58 -11.90 -5.54
N LEU A 228 -14.66 -11.05 -6.58
CA LEU A 228 -14.53 -9.61 -6.43
C LEU A 228 -15.76 -8.97 -5.78
N GLN A 229 -15.61 -8.53 -4.54
CA GLN A 229 -16.67 -7.93 -3.73
C GLN A 229 -16.63 -6.41 -3.72
N ALA A 230 -15.45 -5.81 -3.89
CA ALA A 230 -15.29 -4.37 -3.83
C ALA A 230 -14.36 -3.88 -4.95
N LEU A 231 -14.87 -2.94 -5.74
CA LEU A 231 -14.16 -2.34 -6.86
C LEU A 231 -14.05 -0.83 -6.68
N TRP A 232 -12.82 -0.31 -6.73
CA TRP A 232 -12.54 1.13 -6.74
C TRP A 232 -11.87 1.50 -8.06
N ILE A 233 -12.46 2.44 -8.77
CA ILE A 233 -11.91 3.00 -10.01
C ILE A 233 -11.72 4.49 -9.81
N ASN A 234 -10.45 4.90 -9.79
CA ASN A 234 -10.07 6.26 -9.52
C ASN A 234 -9.24 6.84 -10.67
N THR A 235 -9.72 7.90 -11.29
CA THR A 235 -9.01 8.64 -12.33
C THR A 235 -8.61 7.75 -13.54
N CYS A 236 -9.49 6.81 -13.93
CA CYS A 236 -9.39 5.99 -15.15
C CYS A 236 -10.37 6.52 -16.19
N LYS A 237 -9.96 7.54 -16.95
CA LYS A 237 -10.86 8.38 -17.76
C LYS A 237 -11.29 7.77 -19.09
N TYR A 238 -10.65 6.69 -19.53
CA TYR A 238 -10.86 6.13 -20.87
C TYR A 238 -11.69 4.84 -20.88
N ILE A 239 -12.09 4.35 -19.72
CA ILE A 239 -13.09 3.29 -19.64
C ILE A 239 -14.41 3.88 -20.13
N SER A 240 -14.98 3.30 -21.17
CA SER A 240 -16.20 3.81 -21.82
C SER A 240 -17.37 2.82 -21.76
N ASN A 241 -17.10 1.54 -21.73
CA ASN A 241 -18.12 0.52 -21.54
C ASN A 241 -18.20 0.11 -20.07
N TRP A 242 -19.35 0.33 -19.46
CA TRP A 242 -19.62 0.04 -18.05
C TRP A 242 -20.67 -1.04 -17.85
N ASP A 243 -21.21 -1.63 -18.93
CA ASP A 243 -22.27 -2.66 -18.86
C ASP A 243 -21.78 -3.90 -18.10
N PHE A 244 -20.46 -4.17 -18.11
CA PHE A 244 -19.85 -5.25 -17.35
C PHE A 244 -20.19 -5.23 -15.85
N LEU A 245 -20.45 -4.04 -15.28
CA LEU A 245 -20.80 -3.90 -13.86
C LEU A 245 -22.10 -4.64 -13.53
N LEU A 246 -23.04 -4.71 -14.46
CA LEU A 246 -24.33 -5.40 -14.28
C LEU A 246 -24.19 -6.94 -14.29
N GLU A 247 -23.08 -7.44 -14.81
CA GLU A 247 -22.78 -8.88 -14.88
C GLU A 247 -21.98 -9.38 -13.67
N MET A 248 -21.44 -8.47 -12.85
CA MET A 248 -20.61 -8.80 -11.68
C MET A 248 -21.46 -9.24 -10.48
N LYS A 249 -21.74 -10.54 -10.38
CA LYS A 249 -22.65 -11.11 -9.36
C LYS A 249 -22.13 -11.01 -7.93
N SER A 250 -20.83 -10.98 -7.71
CA SER A 250 -20.19 -10.93 -6.39
C SER A 250 -20.00 -9.51 -5.86
N LEU A 251 -20.18 -8.48 -6.71
CA LEU A 251 -19.90 -7.10 -6.36
C LEU A 251 -20.87 -6.60 -5.27
N LYS A 252 -20.31 -6.03 -4.21
CA LYS A 252 -21.04 -5.46 -3.06
C LYS A 252 -20.80 -3.97 -2.89
N LYS A 253 -19.63 -3.49 -3.34
CA LYS A 253 -19.21 -2.10 -3.20
C LYS A 253 -18.56 -1.62 -4.49
N LEU A 254 -19.00 -0.45 -4.96
CA LEU A 254 -18.39 0.25 -6.10
C LEU A 254 -18.06 1.69 -5.70
N SER A 255 -16.83 2.11 -5.93
CA SER A 255 -16.43 3.50 -5.74
C SER A 255 -15.84 4.04 -7.05
N LEU A 256 -16.36 5.17 -7.51
CA LEU A 256 -15.99 5.80 -8.77
C LEU A 256 -15.59 7.25 -8.52
N PHE A 257 -14.31 7.55 -8.70
CA PHE A 257 -13.81 8.90 -8.53
C PHE A 257 -12.98 9.34 -9.73
N GLY A 258 -13.21 10.56 -10.21
CA GLY A 258 -12.37 11.16 -11.25
C GLY A 258 -12.41 10.49 -12.62
N CYS A 259 -13.44 9.68 -12.92
CA CYS A 259 -13.60 8.99 -14.22
C CYS A 259 -14.01 9.94 -15.37
N GLY A 260 -14.24 11.21 -15.08
CA GLY A 260 -14.56 12.22 -16.09
C GLY A 260 -15.96 12.06 -16.69
N LYS A 261 -16.06 12.36 -18.00
CA LYS A 261 -17.34 12.27 -18.75
C LYS A 261 -17.75 10.84 -19.06
N ASN A 262 -16.82 9.90 -18.98
CA ASN A 262 -17.03 8.48 -19.33
C ASN A 262 -17.48 7.63 -18.13
N ARG A 263 -17.98 8.22 -17.05
CA ARG A 263 -18.53 7.47 -15.91
C ARG A 263 -19.79 6.68 -16.31
N PRO A 264 -20.16 5.63 -15.60
CA PRO A 264 -21.43 4.93 -15.82
C PRO A 264 -22.60 5.90 -15.81
N ASN A 265 -23.60 5.65 -16.64
CA ASN A 265 -24.82 6.43 -16.62
C ASN A 265 -25.70 6.08 -15.41
N GLU A 266 -26.66 6.94 -15.10
CA GLU A 266 -27.56 6.79 -13.95
C GLU A 266 -28.35 5.47 -14.01
N LYS A 267 -28.70 4.95 -15.21
CA LYS A 267 -29.43 3.68 -15.36
C LYS A 267 -28.61 2.50 -14.82
N ILE A 268 -27.29 2.48 -15.13
CA ILE A 268 -26.39 1.43 -14.60
C ILE A 268 -26.24 1.58 -13.09
N LEU A 269 -26.04 2.79 -12.60
CA LEU A 269 -25.84 3.03 -11.16
C LEU A 269 -27.09 2.65 -10.35
N SER A 270 -28.28 3.06 -10.79
CA SER A 270 -29.53 2.70 -10.14
C SER A 270 -29.77 1.18 -10.15
N ALA A 271 -29.51 0.50 -11.26
CA ALA A 271 -29.64 -0.96 -11.33
C ALA A 271 -28.67 -1.70 -10.36
N LEU A 272 -27.46 -1.17 -10.17
CA LEU A 272 -26.54 -1.70 -9.18
C LEU A 272 -27.03 -1.51 -7.75
N GLU A 273 -27.56 -0.33 -7.43
CA GLU A 273 -28.13 -0.04 -6.10
C GLU A 273 -29.36 -0.90 -5.82
N GLU A 274 -30.23 -1.10 -6.80
CA GLU A 274 -31.38 -2.00 -6.73
C GLU A 274 -30.96 -3.47 -6.51
N SER A 275 -29.81 -3.87 -7.05
CA SER A 275 -29.21 -5.19 -6.81
C SER A 275 -28.49 -5.33 -5.46
N GLY A 276 -28.42 -4.25 -4.67
CA GLY A 276 -27.81 -4.22 -3.34
C GLY A 276 -26.32 -3.82 -3.32
N VAL A 277 -25.78 -3.35 -4.45
CA VAL A 277 -24.41 -2.80 -4.49
C VAL A 277 -24.40 -1.41 -3.90
N LYS A 278 -23.49 -1.15 -2.95
CA LYS A 278 -23.28 0.20 -2.41
C LYS A 278 -22.41 0.99 -3.37
N VAL A 279 -22.92 2.08 -3.92
CA VAL A 279 -22.21 2.99 -4.84
C VAL A 279 -21.81 4.26 -4.09
N PHE A 280 -20.52 4.72 -4.28
CA PHE A 280 -19.95 5.89 -3.61
C PHE A 280 -19.35 6.87 -4.62
#